data_9b748a4ef32f9fb1776bb533919a9be4
#
_entry.id   9b748a4ef32f9fb1776bb533919a9be4
#
_cell.length_a   1.000
_cell.length_b   1.000
_cell.length_c   1.000
_cell.angle_alpha   90.00
_cell.angle_beta   90.00
_cell.angle_gamma   90.00
#
_symmetry.space_group_name_H-M   'P 1'
#
loop_
_entity.id
_entity.type
_entity.pdbx_description
1 polymer ?
#
loop_
_entity_poly.entity_id
_entity_poly.type
_entity_poly.pdbx_seq_one_letter_code
_entity_poly.pdbx_strand_id
1 'polypeptide(L)'
;EARNDYLQKRLTQMEDDVRTADALERENKRLRELCNLRDEHADYVFEDAYIVSWDSSSWKNAFTIAKGTGDGLAEGMAVVTEYGQVVGLITEIGSNWATVTTVLDNSLEISACVASSGNTGVVQGAYTYGYPNKLRLNYLPAETILRNNDQVVTTGSSLYPKGLILGYIEDAGMDETGVAKYAIVQPAADFDTLEQVFIV
;
A
#
# COMPACT_ATOMS: atom_id res chain seq x y z
N GLU A 1 -31.40 12.88 41.20
CA GLU A 1 -30.67 11.63 40.84
C GLU A 1 -31.24 11.02 39.56
N ALA A 2 -32.51 10.61 39.47
CA ALA A 2 -33.10 9.94 38.29
C ALA A 2 -32.98 10.73 36.97
N ARG A 3 -33.06 12.08 37.03
CA ARG A 3 -32.89 12.94 35.84
C ARG A 3 -31.45 12.99 35.34
N ASN A 4 -30.50 12.92 36.27
CA ASN A 4 -29.06 12.93 35.92
C ASN A 4 -28.64 11.61 35.30
N ASP A 5 -29.14 10.50 35.83
CA ASP A 5 -28.90 9.15 35.26
C ASP A 5 -29.52 9.00 33.87
N TYR A 6 -30.71 9.58 33.65
CA TYR A 6 -31.36 9.60 32.34
C TYR A 6 -30.53 10.39 31.31
N LEU A 7 -30.03 11.58 31.70
CA LEU A 7 -29.22 12.42 30.82
C LEU A 7 -27.86 11.78 30.48
N GLN A 8 -27.24 11.13 31.48
CA GLN A 8 -25.99 10.39 31.25
C GLN A 8 -26.18 9.24 30.25
N LYS A 9 -27.22 8.42 30.42
CA LYS A 9 -27.55 7.34 29.48
C LYS A 9 -27.80 7.87 28.07
N ARG A 10 -28.50 9.00 27.96
CA ARG A 10 -28.79 9.60 26.66
C ARG A 10 -27.52 10.17 26.00
N LEU A 11 -26.62 10.75 26.80
CA LEU A 11 -25.32 11.22 26.30
C LEU A 11 -24.48 10.07 25.77
N THR A 12 -24.34 8.99 26.52
CA THR A 12 -23.61 7.78 26.09
C THR A 12 -24.21 7.21 24.81
N GLN A 13 -25.54 7.14 24.69
CA GLN A 13 -26.21 6.68 23.50
C GLN A 13 -25.88 7.59 22.30
N MET A 14 -25.91 8.90 22.46
CA MET A 14 -25.59 9.86 21.41
C MET A 14 -24.11 9.76 21.00
N GLU A 15 -23.19 9.55 21.94
CA GLU A 15 -21.77 9.34 21.65
C GLU A 15 -21.55 8.05 20.84
N ASP A 16 -22.26 6.97 21.18
CA ASP A 16 -22.22 5.71 20.42
C ASP A 16 -22.82 5.86 19.03
N ASP A 17 -23.94 6.59 18.91
CA ASP A 17 -24.58 6.86 17.61
C ASP A 17 -23.66 7.70 16.70
N VAL A 18 -22.98 8.72 17.24
CA VAL A 18 -22.01 9.53 16.50
C VAL A 18 -20.83 8.68 16.03
N ARG A 19 -20.25 7.86 16.92
CA ARG A 19 -19.14 6.97 16.58
C ARG A 19 -19.53 5.98 15.47
N THR A 20 -20.75 5.45 15.53
CA THR A 20 -21.29 4.54 14.51
C THR A 20 -21.52 5.27 13.17
N ALA A 21 -22.02 6.49 13.21
CA ALA A 21 -22.22 7.32 12.02
C ALA A 21 -20.87 7.64 11.34
N ASP A 22 -19.86 8.03 12.11
CA ASP A 22 -18.50 8.30 11.61
C ASP A 22 -17.87 7.05 11.00
N ALA A 23 -18.10 5.87 11.60
CA ALA A 23 -17.60 4.61 11.07
C ALA A 23 -18.28 4.25 9.72
N LEU A 24 -19.61 4.41 9.64
CA LEU A 24 -20.36 4.18 8.41
C LEU A 24 -20.02 5.17 7.30
N GLU A 25 -19.73 6.42 7.64
CA GLU A 25 -19.30 7.43 6.65
C GLU A 25 -17.93 7.10 6.06
N ARG A 26 -16.97 6.70 6.90
CA ARG A 26 -15.65 6.22 6.45
C ARG A 26 -15.78 5.00 5.55
N GLU A 27 -16.61 4.02 5.95
CA GLU A 27 -16.87 2.82 5.16
C GLU A 27 -17.51 3.15 3.81
N ASN A 28 -18.50 4.06 3.78
CA ASN A 28 -19.14 4.48 2.54
C ASN A 28 -18.17 5.18 1.59
N LYS A 29 -17.30 6.05 2.14
CA LYS A 29 -16.24 6.69 1.35
C LYS A 29 -15.31 5.64 0.76
N ARG A 30 -14.82 4.71 1.58
CA ARG A 30 -13.94 3.63 1.17
C ARG A 30 -14.57 2.76 0.05
N LEU A 31 -15.83 2.37 0.21
CA LEU A 31 -16.54 1.57 -0.81
C LEU A 31 -16.70 2.33 -2.13
N ARG A 32 -16.91 3.64 -2.10
CA ARG A 32 -16.96 4.48 -3.31
C ARG A 32 -15.62 4.52 -4.02
N GLU A 33 -14.53 4.71 -3.27
CA GLU A 33 -13.18 4.73 -3.84
C GLU A 33 -12.82 3.36 -4.45
N LEU A 34 -13.19 2.27 -3.78
CA LEU A 34 -13.01 0.92 -4.32
C LEU A 34 -13.82 0.70 -5.62
N CYS A 35 -15.05 1.20 -5.69
CA CYS A 35 -15.82 1.13 -6.93
C CYS A 35 -15.13 1.91 -8.06
N ASN A 36 -14.62 3.10 -7.79
CA ASN A 36 -13.87 3.89 -8.77
C ASN A 36 -12.60 3.15 -9.23
N LEU A 37 -11.86 2.56 -8.31
CA LEU A 37 -10.66 1.76 -8.62
C LEU A 37 -11.00 0.55 -9.51
N ARG A 38 -12.12 -0.14 -9.26
CA ARG A 38 -12.61 -1.24 -10.09
C ARG A 38 -13.03 -0.77 -11.48
N ASP A 39 -13.64 0.40 -11.58
CA ASP A 39 -14.05 0.98 -12.88
C ASP A 39 -12.84 1.42 -13.71
N GLU A 40 -11.79 1.92 -13.08
CA GLU A 40 -10.52 2.27 -13.74
C GLU A 40 -9.73 1.02 -14.20
N HIS A 41 -9.90 -0.09 -13.51
CA HIS A 41 -9.22 -1.37 -13.76
C HIS A 41 -10.22 -2.52 -13.93
N ALA A 42 -11.13 -2.39 -14.88
CA ALA A 42 -12.23 -3.35 -15.11
C ALA A 42 -11.76 -4.78 -15.44
N ASP A 43 -10.51 -4.94 -15.88
CA ASP A 43 -9.91 -6.23 -16.23
C ASP A 43 -9.37 -7.00 -15.03
N TYR A 44 -9.35 -6.39 -13.82
CA TYR A 44 -8.81 -7.00 -12.62
C TYR A 44 -9.87 -7.37 -11.60
N VAL A 45 -9.65 -8.49 -10.93
CA VAL A 45 -10.51 -8.94 -9.81
C VAL A 45 -9.85 -8.47 -8.51
N PHE A 46 -10.60 -7.68 -7.75
CA PHE A 46 -10.17 -7.22 -6.43
C PHE A 46 -10.78 -8.11 -5.35
N GLU A 47 -9.95 -8.75 -4.56
CA GLU A 47 -10.36 -9.56 -3.42
C GLU A 47 -9.98 -8.83 -2.13
N ASP A 48 -10.95 -8.59 -1.25
CA ASP A 48 -10.70 -7.91 0.02
C ASP A 48 -10.13 -8.86 1.08
N ALA A 49 -9.26 -8.37 1.95
CA ALA A 49 -8.75 -9.13 3.08
C ALA A 49 -8.45 -8.23 4.28
N TYR A 50 -8.63 -8.79 5.48
CA TYR A 50 -8.23 -8.12 6.72
C TYR A 50 -6.85 -8.60 7.17
N ILE A 51 -6.08 -7.67 7.74
CA ILE A 51 -4.81 -7.98 8.36
C ILE A 51 -5.09 -8.69 9.69
N VAL A 52 -4.55 -9.90 9.83
CA VAL A 52 -4.70 -10.71 11.06
C VAL A 52 -3.60 -10.39 12.05
N SER A 53 -2.38 -10.27 11.58
CA SER A 53 -1.22 -9.98 12.42
C SER A 53 -0.09 -9.34 11.64
N TRP A 54 0.64 -8.43 12.29
CA TRP A 54 1.92 -7.93 11.81
C TRP A 54 3.05 -8.80 12.31
N ASP A 55 4.09 -9.00 11.49
CA ASP A 55 5.31 -9.68 11.94
C ASP A 55 6.03 -8.80 12.96
N SER A 56 6.21 -9.34 14.17
CA SER A 56 6.86 -8.64 15.28
C SER A 56 8.39 -8.59 15.16
N SER A 57 8.98 -9.41 14.30
CA SER A 57 10.43 -9.52 14.12
C SER A 57 11.00 -8.43 13.22
N SER A 58 10.17 -7.86 12.35
CA SER A 58 10.58 -6.83 11.40
C SER A 58 9.54 -5.72 11.34
N TRP A 59 9.96 -4.50 11.63
CA TRP A 59 9.11 -3.32 11.71
C TRP A 59 8.34 -3.09 10.39
N LYS A 60 7.02 -3.49 10.39
CA LYS A 60 6.09 -3.31 9.25
C LYS A 60 6.55 -3.88 7.91
N ASN A 61 7.48 -4.83 7.92
CA ASN A 61 7.99 -5.41 6.69
C ASN A 61 7.12 -6.54 6.15
N ALA A 62 6.32 -7.19 7.02
CA ALA A 62 5.39 -8.24 6.61
C ALA A 62 4.16 -8.32 7.53
N PHE A 63 3.06 -8.79 6.98
CA PHE A 63 1.85 -9.12 7.73
C PHE A 63 1.11 -10.31 7.12
N THR A 64 0.24 -10.92 7.90
CA THR A 64 -0.58 -12.06 7.48
C THR A 64 -2.03 -11.64 7.27
N ILE A 65 -2.64 -12.13 6.20
CA ILE A 65 -4.07 -11.99 5.89
C ILE A 65 -4.78 -13.33 6.00
N ALA A 66 -6.10 -13.30 6.29
CA ALA A 66 -6.93 -14.50 6.46
C ALA A 66 -7.57 -14.95 5.14
N LYS A 67 -6.82 -14.93 4.04
CA LYS A 67 -7.20 -15.46 2.72
C LYS A 67 -6.01 -16.14 2.06
N GLY A 68 -6.28 -17.14 1.23
CA GLY A 68 -5.24 -17.96 0.63
C GLY A 68 -5.62 -18.54 -0.73
N THR A 69 -5.03 -19.66 -1.10
CA THR A 69 -5.29 -20.34 -2.38
C THR A 69 -6.74 -20.75 -2.53
N GLY A 70 -7.45 -21.01 -1.41
CA GLY A 70 -8.88 -21.33 -1.42
C GLY A 70 -9.77 -20.17 -1.92
N ASP A 71 -9.28 -18.95 -1.82
CA ASP A 71 -9.95 -17.72 -2.26
C ASP A 71 -9.46 -17.26 -3.65
N GLY A 72 -8.64 -18.06 -4.32
CA GLY A 72 -8.10 -17.76 -5.65
C GLY A 72 -6.84 -16.90 -5.65
N LEU A 73 -6.21 -16.69 -4.49
CA LEU A 73 -4.96 -15.93 -4.38
C LEU A 73 -3.75 -16.76 -4.83
N ALA A 74 -2.71 -16.07 -5.29
CA ALA A 74 -1.42 -16.65 -5.69
C ALA A 74 -0.24 -15.80 -5.20
N GLU A 75 0.92 -16.44 -5.06
CA GLU A 75 2.17 -15.72 -4.80
C GLU A 75 2.48 -14.72 -5.91
N GLY A 76 2.99 -13.54 -5.55
CA GLY A 76 3.32 -12.46 -6.45
C GLY A 76 2.17 -11.52 -6.79
N MET A 77 0.94 -11.81 -6.38
CA MET A 77 -0.18 -10.87 -6.52
C MET A 77 0.06 -9.61 -5.69
N ALA A 78 -0.33 -8.46 -6.24
CA ALA A 78 -0.19 -7.19 -5.55
C ALA A 78 -1.26 -7.01 -4.48
N VAL A 79 -0.85 -6.40 -3.38
CA VAL A 79 -1.71 -5.99 -2.28
C VAL A 79 -1.73 -4.46 -2.24
N VAL A 80 -2.93 -3.89 -2.31
CA VAL A 80 -3.15 -2.44 -2.43
C VAL A 80 -4.14 -1.94 -1.39
N THR A 81 -4.15 -0.62 -1.18
CA THR A 81 -5.23 0.06 -0.46
C THR A 81 -6.45 0.27 -1.37
N GLU A 82 -7.55 0.74 -0.81
CA GLU A 82 -8.75 1.16 -1.55
C GLU A 82 -8.50 2.27 -2.58
N TYR A 83 -7.36 2.95 -2.50
CA TYR A 83 -6.94 4.01 -3.42
C TYR A 83 -5.98 3.52 -4.52
N GLY A 84 -5.73 2.21 -4.62
CA GLY A 84 -4.78 1.65 -5.58
C GLY A 84 -3.30 1.88 -5.23
N GLN A 85 -3.03 2.20 -3.98
CA GLN A 85 -1.67 2.39 -3.46
C GLN A 85 -1.08 1.05 -3.07
N VAL A 86 0.10 0.73 -3.57
CA VAL A 86 0.75 -0.56 -3.33
C VAL A 86 1.23 -0.66 -1.88
N VAL A 87 0.78 -1.70 -1.21
CA VAL A 87 1.22 -2.07 0.15
C VAL A 87 2.36 -3.09 0.09
N GLY A 88 2.25 -4.08 -0.78
CA GLY A 88 3.23 -5.15 -0.91
C GLY A 88 2.84 -6.21 -1.93
N LEU A 89 3.50 -7.35 -1.86
CA LEU A 89 3.20 -8.54 -2.66
C LEU A 89 3.00 -9.74 -1.74
N ILE A 90 2.18 -10.70 -2.17
CA ILE A 90 2.07 -12.00 -1.52
C ILE A 90 3.37 -12.77 -1.77
N THR A 91 4.07 -13.15 -0.71
CA THR A 91 5.35 -13.89 -0.78
C THR A 91 5.25 -15.33 -0.31
N GLU A 92 4.28 -15.63 0.57
CA GLU A 92 3.99 -16.98 1.03
C GLU A 92 2.48 -17.16 1.09
N ILE A 93 1.99 -18.36 0.75
CA ILE A 93 0.57 -18.61 0.73
C ILE A 93 0.23 -20.03 1.21
N GLY A 94 -0.79 -20.10 2.06
CA GLY A 94 -1.44 -21.35 2.48
C GLY A 94 -2.84 -21.46 1.87
N SER A 95 -3.61 -22.44 2.33
CA SER A 95 -4.97 -22.66 1.85
C SER A 95 -5.96 -21.55 2.26
N ASN A 96 -5.76 -20.96 3.44
CA ASN A 96 -6.64 -19.96 4.06
C ASN A 96 -5.90 -18.80 4.72
N TRP A 97 -4.64 -18.63 4.40
CA TRP A 97 -3.79 -17.53 4.86
C TRP A 97 -2.77 -17.17 3.80
N ALA A 98 -2.26 -15.94 3.84
CA ALA A 98 -1.11 -15.53 3.05
C ALA A 98 -0.27 -14.52 3.83
N THR A 99 1.03 -14.53 3.59
CA THR A 99 1.99 -13.53 4.07
C THR A 99 2.23 -12.51 2.97
N VAL A 100 2.06 -11.27 3.33
CA VAL A 100 2.34 -10.12 2.47
C VAL A 100 3.62 -9.47 2.94
N THR A 101 4.62 -9.42 2.08
CA THR A 101 5.83 -8.61 2.29
C THR A 101 5.59 -7.21 1.78
N THR A 102 5.79 -6.21 2.63
CA THR A 102 5.50 -4.82 2.29
C THR A 102 6.61 -4.23 1.41
N VAL A 103 6.28 -3.15 0.70
CA VAL A 103 7.25 -2.40 -0.12
C VAL A 103 8.37 -1.76 0.71
N LEU A 104 8.23 -1.71 2.04
CA LEU A 104 9.26 -1.21 2.96
C LEU A 104 10.39 -2.22 3.19
N ASP A 105 10.17 -3.50 2.87
CA ASP A 105 11.18 -4.52 2.98
C ASP A 105 12.24 -4.41 1.88
N ASN A 106 13.51 -4.54 2.27
CA ASN A 106 14.63 -4.43 1.32
C ASN A 106 14.75 -5.62 0.37
N SER A 107 14.15 -6.76 0.71
CA SER A 107 14.18 -7.96 -0.11
C SER A 107 13.14 -7.94 -1.23
N LEU A 108 12.13 -7.07 -1.13
CA LEU A 108 11.09 -6.95 -2.12
C LEU A 108 11.50 -5.95 -3.22
N GLU A 109 11.53 -6.43 -4.45
CA GLU A 109 11.84 -5.63 -5.64
C GLU A 109 10.61 -5.55 -6.55
N ILE A 110 10.20 -4.33 -6.87
CA ILE A 110 9.05 -4.07 -7.74
C ILE A 110 9.49 -3.21 -8.92
N SER A 111 9.21 -3.66 -10.14
CA SER A 111 9.46 -2.87 -11.33
C SER A 111 8.51 -1.68 -11.39
N ALA A 112 9.08 -0.50 -11.50
CA ALA A 112 8.34 0.75 -11.44
C ALA A 112 8.83 1.75 -12.50
N CYS A 113 8.02 2.77 -12.74
CA CYS A 113 8.40 3.90 -13.57
C CYS A 113 7.93 5.22 -12.96
N VAL A 114 8.61 6.28 -13.34
CA VAL A 114 8.17 7.65 -13.04
C VAL A 114 7.07 8.02 -14.03
N ALA A 115 5.88 8.30 -13.54
CA ALA A 115 4.69 8.51 -14.38
C ALA A 115 4.86 9.67 -15.37
N SER A 116 5.56 10.75 -14.97
CA SER A 116 5.77 11.94 -15.81
C SER A 116 6.74 11.72 -16.98
N SER A 117 7.79 10.93 -16.78
CA SER A 117 8.85 10.72 -17.77
C SER A 117 8.82 9.35 -18.44
N GLY A 118 8.13 8.37 -17.84
CA GLY A 118 8.11 6.98 -18.31
C GLY A 118 9.41 6.20 -18.05
N ASN A 119 10.41 6.82 -17.41
CA ASN A 119 11.67 6.14 -17.10
C ASN A 119 11.44 5.05 -16.06
N THR A 120 11.94 3.85 -16.37
CA THR A 120 11.75 2.65 -15.56
C THR A 120 12.94 2.40 -14.64
N GLY A 121 12.68 1.80 -13.50
CA GLY A 121 13.65 1.37 -12.52
C GLY A 121 13.08 0.28 -11.62
N VAL A 122 13.75 0.01 -10.51
CA VAL A 122 13.34 -0.97 -9.52
C VAL A 122 13.19 -0.28 -8.18
N VAL A 123 12.02 -0.43 -7.56
CA VAL A 123 11.71 0.06 -6.21
C VAL A 123 11.98 -1.03 -5.20
N GLN A 124 12.64 -0.67 -4.11
CA GLN A 124 12.87 -1.50 -2.93
C GLN A 124 12.81 -0.65 -1.66
N GLY A 125 12.71 -1.28 -0.48
CA GLY A 125 12.81 -0.57 0.80
C GLY A 125 14.15 0.17 0.94
N ALA A 126 14.13 1.35 1.53
CA ALA A 126 15.31 2.21 1.64
C ALA A 126 16.01 2.16 3.01
N TYR A 127 15.61 1.23 3.88
CA TYR A 127 16.16 1.12 5.25
C TYR A 127 17.69 0.96 5.27
N THR A 128 18.24 0.10 4.42
CA THR A 128 19.70 -0.14 4.30
C THR A 128 20.48 1.08 3.83
N TYR A 129 19.81 2.03 3.20
CA TYR A 129 20.39 3.28 2.72
C TYR A 129 20.23 4.44 3.73
N GLY A 130 19.74 4.16 4.95
CA GLY A 130 19.55 5.15 6.00
C GLY A 130 18.24 5.92 5.93
N TYR A 131 17.27 5.47 5.14
CA TYR A 131 15.94 6.06 5.01
C TYR A 131 14.86 5.09 5.52
N PRO A 132 14.62 5.00 6.84
CA PRO A 132 13.55 4.18 7.38
C PRO A 132 12.19 4.66 6.87
N ASN A 133 11.29 3.72 6.61
CA ASN A 133 9.94 3.98 6.10
C ASN A 133 9.88 4.72 4.74
N LYS A 134 10.94 4.67 3.95
CA LYS A 134 11.00 5.19 2.59
C LYS A 134 11.30 4.07 1.61
N LEU A 135 11.06 4.36 0.33
CA LEU A 135 11.43 3.49 -0.79
C LEU A 135 12.59 4.14 -1.56
N ARG A 136 13.31 3.31 -2.27
CA ARG A 136 14.34 3.76 -3.20
C ARG A 136 14.07 3.18 -4.58
N LEU A 137 13.91 4.07 -5.55
CA LEU A 137 13.82 3.73 -6.98
C LEU A 137 15.23 3.79 -7.56
N ASN A 138 15.76 2.64 -7.97
CA ASN A 138 17.11 2.45 -8.48
C ASN A 138 17.14 2.31 -10.00
N TYR A 139 18.36 2.38 -10.57
CA TYR A 139 18.66 2.08 -11.97
C TYR A 139 17.99 3.03 -12.98
N LEU A 140 17.74 4.27 -12.58
CA LEU A 140 17.28 5.29 -13.51
C LEU A 140 18.43 5.77 -14.41
N PRO A 141 18.17 6.06 -15.70
CA PRO A 141 19.18 6.68 -16.57
C PRO A 141 19.70 8.00 -15.98
N ALA A 142 21.00 8.27 -16.14
CA ALA A 142 21.66 9.45 -15.57
C ALA A 142 21.04 10.78 -16.05
N GLU A 143 20.54 10.81 -17.27
CA GLU A 143 19.88 11.97 -17.88
C GLU A 143 18.42 12.16 -17.44
N THR A 144 17.85 11.23 -16.67
CA THR A 144 16.46 11.33 -16.21
C THR A 144 16.25 12.62 -15.41
N ILE A 145 15.26 13.40 -15.80
CA ILE A 145 14.82 14.58 -15.06
C ILE A 145 13.79 14.12 -14.04
N LEU A 146 14.13 14.25 -12.76
CA LEU A 146 13.27 13.92 -11.63
C LEU A 146 12.82 15.22 -10.94
N ARG A 147 11.56 15.26 -10.55
CA ARG A 147 10.97 16.40 -9.84
C ARG A 147 10.37 15.90 -8.53
N ASN A 148 10.43 16.74 -7.52
CA ASN A 148 9.73 16.44 -6.26
C ASN A 148 8.22 16.30 -6.52
N ASN A 149 7.62 15.34 -5.85
CA ASN A 149 6.22 14.90 -6.01
C ASN A 149 5.89 14.23 -7.35
N ASP A 150 6.88 13.90 -8.20
CA ASP A 150 6.63 13.00 -9.33
C ASP A 150 6.13 11.65 -8.81
N GLN A 151 5.05 11.17 -9.42
CA GLN A 151 4.43 9.90 -9.03
C GLN A 151 5.24 8.73 -9.57
N VAL A 152 5.45 7.73 -8.71
CA VAL A 152 6.07 6.45 -9.06
C VAL A 152 4.99 5.36 -9.06
N VAL A 153 4.86 4.67 -10.20
CA VAL A 153 3.84 3.66 -10.42
C VAL A 153 4.45 2.34 -10.89
N THR A 154 3.73 1.24 -10.71
CA THR A 154 4.15 -0.07 -11.21
C THR A 154 4.17 -0.11 -12.74
N THR A 155 5.14 -0.82 -13.31
CA THR A 155 5.19 -1.09 -14.77
C THR A 155 4.25 -2.20 -15.20
N GLY A 156 3.76 -2.99 -14.24
CA GLY A 156 2.95 -4.17 -14.45
C GLY A 156 3.77 -5.44 -14.69
N SER A 157 3.17 -6.57 -14.40
CA SER A 157 3.68 -7.92 -14.64
C SER A 157 2.53 -8.86 -14.99
N SER A 158 2.80 -10.16 -15.13
CA SER A 158 1.73 -11.17 -15.25
C SER A 158 0.90 -11.37 -13.97
N LEU A 159 1.38 -10.84 -12.85
CA LEU A 159 0.80 -11.06 -11.51
C LEU A 159 0.21 -9.79 -10.89
N TYR A 160 0.55 -8.62 -11.38
CA TYR A 160 -0.02 -7.36 -10.92
C TYR A 160 -0.11 -6.31 -12.03
N PRO A 161 -1.09 -5.41 -11.96
CA PRO A 161 -1.36 -4.42 -12.99
C PRO A 161 -0.29 -3.33 -13.11
N LYS A 162 -0.27 -2.70 -14.27
CA LYS A 162 0.45 -1.46 -14.50
C LYS A 162 -0.34 -0.29 -13.90
N GLY A 163 0.37 0.71 -13.38
CA GLY A 163 -0.21 1.99 -12.96
C GLY A 163 -0.62 2.05 -11.49
N LEU A 164 -0.38 0.99 -10.71
CA LEU A 164 -0.59 1.06 -9.26
C LEU A 164 0.41 2.02 -8.62
N ILE A 165 -0.05 2.85 -7.70
CA ILE A 165 0.74 3.91 -7.08
C ILE A 165 1.65 3.35 -6.00
N LEU A 166 2.97 3.51 -6.14
CA LEU A 166 3.96 3.17 -5.12
C LEU A 166 4.22 4.33 -4.17
N GLY A 167 4.35 5.54 -4.72
CA GLY A 167 4.62 6.73 -3.92
C GLY A 167 5.00 7.94 -4.75
N TYR A 168 5.63 8.90 -4.08
CA TYR A 168 6.01 10.18 -4.66
C TYR A 168 7.48 10.48 -4.39
N ILE A 169 8.19 11.02 -5.39
CA ILE A 169 9.61 11.36 -5.28
C ILE A 169 9.77 12.52 -4.29
N GLU A 170 10.63 12.31 -3.29
CA GLU A 170 10.99 13.32 -2.30
C GLU A 170 12.38 13.89 -2.55
N ASP A 171 13.33 13.03 -2.94
CA ASP A 171 14.71 13.41 -3.21
C ASP A 171 15.31 12.51 -4.30
N ALA A 172 16.41 12.93 -4.89
CA ALA A 172 17.08 12.19 -5.94
C ALA A 172 18.60 12.42 -5.89
N GLY A 173 19.36 11.41 -6.30
CA GLY A 173 20.82 11.46 -6.34
C GLY A 173 21.40 10.57 -7.42
N MET A 174 22.73 10.59 -7.50
CA MET A 174 23.50 9.65 -8.32
C MET A 174 23.96 8.50 -7.44
N ASP A 175 24.05 7.31 -8.02
CA ASP A 175 24.64 6.17 -7.34
C ASP A 175 26.17 6.38 -7.12
N GLU A 176 26.79 5.50 -6.33
CA GLU A 176 28.22 5.60 -6.00
C GLU A 176 29.11 5.50 -7.25
N THR A 177 28.64 4.92 -8.33
CA THR A 177 29.38 4.77 -9.60
C THR A 177 29.23 5.99 -10.51
N GLY A 178 28.25 6.86 -10.27
CA GLY A 178 27.91 8.00 -11.10
C GLY A 178 27.29 7.63 -12.45
N VAL A 179 26.88 6.37 -12.64
CA VAL A 179 26.32 5.85 -13.90
C VAL A 179 24.81 5.89 -13.91
N ALA A 180 24.18 5.64 -12.78
CA ALA A 180 22.74 5.62 -12.66
C ALA A 180 22.24 6.62 -11.60
N LYS A 181 21.01 7.11 -11.78
CA LYS A 181 20.29 7.88 -10.77
C LYS A 181 19.45 6.97 -9.89
N TYR A 182 19.23 7.44 -8.68
CA TYR A 182 18.20 6.91 -7.78
C TYR A 182 17.27 8.02 -7.32
N ALA A 183 16.09 7.66 -6.89
CA ALA A 183 15.16 8.55 -6.20
C ALA A 183 14.75 7.96 -4.86
N ILE A 184 14.62 8.82 -3.86
CA ILE A 184 13.98 8.49 -2.59
C ILE A 184 12.50 8.81 -2.73
N VAL A 185 11.69 7.81 -2.43
CA VAL A 185 10.25 7.85 -2.65
C VAL A 185 9.52 7.73 -1.32
N GLN A 186 8.63 8.67 -1.05
CA GLN A 186 7.68 8.58 0.05
C GLN A 186 6.59 7.58 -0.36
N PRO A 187 6.38 6.48 0.38
CA PRO A 187 5.27 5.56 0.12
C PRO A 187 3.94 6.30 0.11
N ALA A 188 3.05 5.93 -0.81
CA ALA A 188 1.70 6.48 -0.86
C ALA A 188 0.79 5.85 0.21
N ALA A 189 0.98 4.54 0.49
CA ALA A 189 0.22 3.84 1.52
C ALA A 189 0.67 4.25 2.93
N ASP A 190 -0.30 4.42 3.83
CA ASP A 190 -0.07 4.67 5.25
C ASP A 190 -0.09 3.35 6.03
N PHE A 191 1.10 2.87 6.39
CA PHE A 191 1.27 1.60 7.11
C PHE A 191 0.90 1.67 8.60
N ASP A 192 0.66 2.87 9.14
CA ASP A 192 0.29 3.04 10.56
C ASP A 192 -1.20 2.79 10.80
N THR A 193 -2.03 3.05 9.80
CA THR A 193 -3.49 2.96 9.89
C THR A 193 -4.08 1.82 9.08
N LEU A 194 -3.24 0.94 8.51
CA LEU A 194 -3.66 -0.13 7.61
C LEU A 194 -4.35 -1.26 8.38
N GLU A 195 -5.64 -1.50 8.14
CA GLU A 195 -6.44 -2.57 8.73
C GLU A 195 -6.98 -3.55 7.69
N GLN A 196 -7.31 -3.05 6.51
CA GLN A 196 -7.85 -3.83 5.40
C GLN A 196 -7.08 -3.52 4.11
N VAL A 197 -6.93 -4.54 3.29
CA VAL A 197 -6.22 -4.48 2.02
C VAL A 197 -7.01 -5.18 0.93
N PHE A 198 -6.64 -4.92 -0.31
CA PHE A 198 -7.22 -5.54 -1.49
C PHE A 198 -6.13 -6.22 -2.29
N ILE A 199 -6.39 -7.44 -2.75
CA ILE A 199 -5.49 -8.22 -3.58
C ILE A 199 -5.94 -8.07 -5.04
N VAL A 200 -4.99 -7.84 -5.93
CA VAL A 200 -5.22 -7.60 -7.36
C VAL A 200 -4.47 -8.62 -8.20
#